data_94e3d483fe3edc756d31bf9a4ffa06cd
#
_entry.id   94e3d483fe3edc756d31bf9a4ffa06cd
#
_cell.length_a   1.000
_cell.length_b   1.000
_cell.length_c   1.000
_cell.angle_alpha   90.00
_cell.angle_beta   90.00
_cell.angle_gamma   90.00
#
_symmetry.space_group_name_H-M   'P 1'
#
loop_
_entity.id
_entity.type
_entity.pdbx_description
1 polymer ?
#
loop_
_entity_poly.entity_id
_entity_poly.type
_entity_poly.pdbx_seq_one_letter_code
_entity_poly.pdbx_strand_id
1 'polypeptide(L)'
;MSKKHRKTKLVDAKTTDGFANFSARMGLGADNVFSRGGYTMSTLSNDRQMLENIYRGSWIGGKIVDDYAMDMTRAGIDILLPKNDESKLLEKQLSRLGIWDGITDCLKWSRLYGGAIAVIELDGQDTATPLRVDAVGKSQFTGLTVYDRWQLQPSSSLIQSGVNRGLPASYRVISRGR
;
A
#
# COMPACT_ATOMS: atom_id res chain seq x y z
N MET A 1 70.50 17.63 -27.95
CA MET A 1 69.72 17.18 -26.75
C MET A 1 68.29 17.72 -26.86
N SER A 2 67.35 16.88 -27.28
CA SER A 2 65.94 17.29 -27.48
C SER A 2 65.15 16.99 -26.20
N LYS A 3 64.58 18.03 -25.60
CA LYS A 3 63.67 17.89 -24.42
C LYS A 3 62.30 17.42 -24.84
N LYS A 4 61.95 16.18 -24.54
CA LYS A 4 60.65 15.56 -24.76
C LYS A 4 59.64 16.17 -23.79
N HIS A 5 58.74 17.01 -24.28
CA HIS A 5 57.60 17.54 -23.51
C HIS A 5 56.63 16.39 -23.20
N ARG A 6 56.50 16.07 -21.94
CA ARG A 6 55.53 15.12 -21.42
C ARG A 6 54.16 15.82 -21.37
N LYS A 7 53.28 15.49 -22.30
CA LYS A 7 51.87 15.94 -22.27
C LYS A 7 51.18 15.27 -21.10
N THR A 8 50.88 16.05 -20.08
CA THR A 8 49.99 15.65 -18.97
C THR A 8 48.60 15.46 -19.55
N LYS A 9 48.09 14.25 -19.61
CA LYS A 9 46.68 13.99 -19.89
C LYS A 9 45.88 14.59 -18.73
N LEU A 10 45.14 15.64 -19.00
CA LEU A 10 44.05 16.07 -18.13
C LEU A 10 43.04 14.93 -18.11
N VAL A 11 42.91 14.28 -16.98
CA VAL A 11 41.83 13.38 -16.69
C VAL A 11 40.61 14.26 -16.51
N ASP A 12 39.69 14.23 -17.46
CA ASP A 12 38.38 14.82 -17.29
C ASP A 12 37.75 14.28 -16.01
N ALA A 13 37.74 15.11 -14.99
CA ALA A 13 36.97 14.83 -13.79
C ALA A 13 35.50 14.83 -14.22
N LYS A 14 34.96 13.66 -14.45
CA LYS A 14 33.51 13.46 -14.57
C LYS A 14 32.90 14.03 -13.31
N THR A 15 32.37 15.22 -13.35
CA THR A 15 31.50 15.78 -12.32
C THR A 15 30.26 14.90 -12.29
N THR A 16 30.23 13.94 -11.37
CA THR A 16 29.02 13.21 -11.03
C THR A 16 28.19 14.15 -10.17
N ASP A 17 27.23 14.81 -10.81
CA ASP A 17 26.19 15.59 -10.15
C ASP A 17 25.24 14.60 -9.45
N GLY A 18 25.64 14.17 -8.26
CA GLY A 18 24.91 13.16 -7.49
C GLY A 18 24.58 13.71 -6.12
N PHE A 19 23.31 13.72 -5.76
CA PHE A 19 22.86 13.98 -4.40
C PHE A 19 23.38 12.88 -3.49
N ALA A 20 24.33 13.21 -2.60
CA ALA A 20 24.83 12.29 -1.59
C ALA A 20 24.21 12.62 -0.22
N ASN A 21 23.44 11.71 0.30
CA ASN A 21 22.93 11.80 1.67
C ASN A 21 23.85 11.02 2.62
N PHE A 22 24.69 11.73 3.38
CA PHE A 22 25.64 11.14 4.31
C PHE A 22 24.97 10.35 5.44
N SER A 23 23.80 10.78 5.91
CA SER A 23 23.03 10.09 6.96
C SER A 23 22.51 8.73 6.50
N ALA A 24 22.01 8.65 5.28
CA ALA A 24 21.46 7.42 4.71
C ALA A 24 22.48 6.61 3.91
N ARG A 25 23.72 7.13 3.77
CA ARG A 25 24.75 6.58 2.88
C ARG A 25 24.30 6.38 1.43
N MET A 26 23.26 7.08 1.01
CA MET A 26 22.80 7.09 -0.36
C MET A 26 23.64 8.03 -1.21
N GLY A 27 24.06 7.59 -2.40
CA GLY A 27 24.88 8.39 -3.32
C GLY A 27 26.38 8.39 -2.99
N LEU A 28 26.84 7.62 -1.99
CA LEU A 28 28.26 7.44 -1.67
C LEU A 28 28.81 6.22 -2.42
N GLY A 29 29.75 6.48 -3.34
CA GLY A 29 30.50 5.45 -4.06
C GLY A 29 30.02 5.19 -5.50
N ALA A 30 30.66 4.22 -6.17
CA ALA A 30 30.41 3.86 -7.57
C ALA A 30 29.04 3.20 -7.80
N ASP A 31 28.33 2.85 -6.72
CA ASP A 31 27.07 2.13 -6.75
C ASP A 31 25.85 3.04 -6.50
N ASN A 32 25.83 4.22 -7.08
CA ASN A 32 24.63 5.04 -7.10
C ASN A 32 23.54 4.30 -7.88
N VAL A 33 22.49 3.87 -7.17
CA VAL A 33 21.34 3.12 -7.73
C VAL A 33 20.71 3.87 -8.90
N PHE A 34 20.76 5.21 -8.90
CA PHE A 34 20.22 6.05 -9.98
C PHE A 34 21.15 6.17 -11.19
N SER A 35 22.44 5.85 -11.07
CA SER A 35 23.38 5.92 -12.18
C SER A 35 23.48 4.62 -13.00
N ARG A 36 23.01 3.52 -12.47
CA ARG A 36 22.87 2.25 -13.19
C ARG A 36 21.51 2.26 -13.88
N GLY A 37 21.46 2.43 -15.17
CA GLY A 37 20.25 2.37 -16.00
C GLY A 37 19.55 1.00 -16.04
N GLY A 38 19.66 0.20 -14.97
CA GLY A 38 18.96 -1.04 -14.74
C GLY A 38 17.87 -0.86 -13.69
N TYR A 39 16.70 -1.41 -13.92
CA TYR A 39 15.64 -1.49 -12.94
C TYR A 39 16.13 -2.31 -11.73
N THR A 40 16.58 -1.64 -10.71
CA THR A 40 17.00 -2.29 -9.46
C THR A 40 15.76 -2.49 -8.63
N MET A 41 15.41 -3.73 -8.38
CA MET A 41 14.32 -4.07 -7.48
C MET A 41 14.65 -3.48 -6.09
N SER A 42 13.92 -2.46 -5.67
CA SER A 42 14.14 -1.83 -4.37
C SER A 42 13.74 -2.82 -3.29
N THR A 43 14.70 -3.29 -2.50
CA THR A 43 14.44 -4.14 -1.34
C THR A 43 13.66 -3.42 -0.25
N LEU A 44 13.67 -2.09 -0.24
CA LEU A 44 12.91 -1.24 0.67
C LEU A 44 11.41 -1.56 0.69
N SER A 45 10.81 -1.79 -0.47
CA SER A 45 9.39 -2.13 -0.57
C SER A 45 9.06 -3.51 0.00
N ASN A 46 10.06 -4.35 0.24
CA ASN A 46 9.91 -5.69 0.81
C ASN A 46 10.33 -5.77 2.29
N ASP A 47 10.78 -4.67 2.88
CA ASP A 47 11.14 -4.59 4.29
C ASP A 47 10.02 -3.91 5.09
N ARG A 48 9.14 -4.72 5.67
CA ARG A 48 8.03 -4.23 6.50
C ARG A 48 8.52 -3.36 7.65
N GLN A 49 9.56 -3.78 8.33
CA GLN A 49 10.05 -3.08 9.52
C GLN A 49 10.61 -1.71 9.17
N MET A 50 11.30 -1.60 8.06
CA MET A 50 11.81 -0.32 7.57
C MET A 50 10.69 0.63 7.17
N LEU A 51 9.67 0.14 6.47
CA LEU A 51 8.48 0.94 6.13
C LEU A 51 7.75 1.42 7.38
N GLU A 52 7.58 0.54 8.37
CA GLU A 52 6.94 0.90 9.65
C GLU A 52 7.78 1.92 10.44
N ASN A 53 9.10 1.78 10.44
CA ASN A 53 9.99 2.75 11.08
C ASN A 53 9.94 4.12 10.39
N ILE A 54 9.87 4.17 9.06
CA ILE A 54 9.70 5.42 8.31
C ILE A 54 8.34 6.06 8.63
N TYR A 55 7.28 5.27 8.65
CA TYR A 55 5.92 5.75 8.93
C TYR A 55 5.80 6.31 10.35
N ARG A 56 6.32 5.59 11.36
CA ARG A 56 6.22 5.98 12.77
C ARG A 56 7.30 6.96 13.20
N GLY A 57 8.51 6.84 12.66
CA GLY A 57 9.67 7.62 13.07
C GLY A 57 9.85 8.94 12.33
N SER A 58 9.22 9.11 11.17
CA SER A 58 9.30 10.32 10.37
C SER A 58 7.93 10.96 10.23
N TRP A 59 7.80 12.22 10.70
CA TRP A 59 6.56 12.98 10.54
C TRP A 59 6.17 13.17 9.06
N ILE A 60 7.18 13.31 8.16
CA ILE A 60 6.95 13.41 6.70
C ILE A 60 6.39 12.08 6.18
N GLY A 61 7.00 10.94 6.59
CA GLY A 61 6.54 9.61 6.20
C GLY A 61 5.10 9.35 6.61
N GLY A 62 4.75 9.70 7.85
CA GLY A 62 3.37 9.63 8.34
C GLY A 62 2.41 10.50 7.51
N LYS A 63 2.77 11.77 7.30
CA LYS A 63 1.92 12.70 6.53
C LYS A 63 1.68 12.25 5.09
N ILE A 64 2.70 11.75 4.39
CA ILE A 64 2.54 11.27 3.01
C ILE A 64 1.51 10.13 2.93
N VAL A 65 1.44 9.28 3.94
CA VAL A 65 0.50 8.16 4.00
C VAL A 65 -0.88 8.63 4.46
N ASP A 66 -0.93 9.36 5.57
CA ASP A 66 -2.18 9.69 6.25
C ASP A 66 -2.97 10.79 5.54
N ASP A 67 -2.33 11.90 5.16
CA ASP A 67 -3.03 13.05 4.55
C ASP A 67 -3.69 12.63 3.23
N TYR A 68 -2.99 11.81 2.43
CA TYR A 68 -3.54 11.33 1.17
C TYR A 68 -4.77 10.43 1.36
N ALA A 69 -4.69 9.48 2.29
CA ALA A 69 -5.81 8.59 2.58
C ALA A 69 -7.00 9.34 3.17
N MET A 70 -6.74 10.28 4.09
CA MET A 70 -7.77 11.12 4.69
C MET A 70 -8.44 12.04 3.66
N ASP A 71 -7.68 12.65 2.75
CA ASP A 71 -8.24 13.50 1.70
C ASP A 71 -9.14 12.72 0.73
N MET A 72 -8.80 11.48 0.42
CA MET A 72 -9.63 10.61 -0.41
C MET A 72 -10.94 10.21 0.24
N THR A 73 -10.98 10.09 1.58
CA THR A 73 -12.15 9.58 2.32
C THR A 73 -12.95 10.66 3.01
N ARG A 74 -12.40 11.86 3.17
CA ARG A 74 -13.00 12.98 3.93
C ARG A 74 -14.40 13.37 3.45
N ALA A 75 -14.62 13.39 2.13
CA ALA A 75 -15.90 13.78 1.57
C ALA A 75 -16.97 12.69 1.69
N GLY A 76 -16.57 11.44 1.94
CA GLY A 76 -17.49 10.30 1.91
C GLY A 76 -18.09 10.07 0.53
N ILE A 77 -19.28 9.47 0.51
CA ILE A 77 -20.08 9.25 -0.70
C ILE A 77 -21.50 9.71 -0.40
N ASP A 78 -22.06 10.52 -1.27
CA ASP A 78 -23.47 10.89 -1.21
C ASP A 78 -24.33 9.73 -1.74
N ILE A 79 -25.14 9.16 -0.88
CA ILE A 79 -26.03 8.05 -1.22
C ILE A 79 -27.40 8.60 -1.54
N LEU A 80 -27.76 8.60 -2.83
CA LEU A 80 -29.05 9.06 -3.30
C LEU A 80 -30.05 7.90 -3.36
N LEU A 81 -30.90 7.79 -2.36
CA LEU A 81 -32.04 6.89 -2.37
C LEU A 81 -33.33 7.66 -2.66
N PRO A 82 -34.37 6.99 -3.19
CA PRO A 82 -35.66 7.61 -3.49
C PRO A 82 -36.31 8.33 -2.30
N LYS A 83 -36.00 7.87 -1.09
CA LYS A 83 -36.46 8.48 0.17
C LYS A 83 -35.28 9.04 0.95
N ASN A 84 -35.24 10.33 1.17
CA ASN A 84 -34.18 11.02 1.90
C ASN A 84 -33.99 10.52 3.35
N ASP A 85 -35.04 10.03 4.00
CA ASP A 85 -34.94 9.50 5.35
C ASP A 85 -34.18 8.17 5.39
N GLU A 86 -34.33 7.34 4.36
CA GLU A 86 -33.58 6.09 4.22
C GLU A 86 -32.07 6.36 3.97
N SER A 87 -31.73 7.37 3.17
CA SER A 87 -30.35 7.80 2.96
C SER A 87 -29.67 8.20 4.26
N LYS A 88 -30.32 9.07 5.05
CA LYS A 88 -29.79 9.51 6.34
C LYS A 88 -29.63 8.39 7.36
N LEU A 89 -30.56 7.42 7.38
CA LEU A 89 -30.46 6.24 8.23
C LEU A 89 -29.28 5.37 7.83
N LEU A 90 -29.06 5.20 6.52
CA LEU A 90 -27.93 4.42 6.01
C LEU A 90 -26.59 5.10 6.34
N GLU A 91 -26.45 6.39 6.11
CA GLU A 91 -25.27 7.18 6.46
C GLU A 91 -24.95 7.08 7.95
N LYS A 92 -25.97 7.18 8.80
CA LYS A 92 -25.82 7.02 10.25
C LYS A 92 -25.34 5.62 10.63
N GLN A 93 -25.83 4.57 9.95
CA GLN A 93 -25.38 3.21 10.18
C GLN A 93 -23.93 2.99 9.72
N LEU A 94 -23.56 3.48 8.55
CA LEU A 94 -22.19 3.40 8.02
C LEU A 94 -21.20 4.11 8.95
N SER A 95 -21.58 5.28 9.45
CA SER A 95 -20.78 6.03 10.42
C SER A 95 -20.64 5.28 11.76
N ARG A 96 -21.74 4.68 12.26
CA ARG A 96 -21.72 3.89 13.49
C ARG A 96 -20.82 2.65 13.38
N LEU A 97 -20.76 2.04 12.22
CA LEU A 97 -19.94 0.85 11.96
C LEU A 97 -18.49 1.21 11.61
N GLY A 98 -18.11 2.49 11.61
CA GLY A 98 -16.75 2.92 11.30
C GLY A 98 -16.27 2.55 9.90
N ILE A 99 -17.20 2.49 8.92
CA ILE A 99 -16.86 2.04 7.56
C ILE A 99 -15.85 2.97 6.90
N TRP A 100 -15.99 4.27 7.09
CA TRP A 100 -15.07 5.25 6.54
C TRP A 100 -13.67 5.16 7.15
N ASP A 101 -13.58 4.88 8.45
CA ASP A 101 -12.31 4.64 9.15
C ASP A 101 -11.65 3.38 8.59
N GLY A 102 -12.41 2.30 8.40
CA GLY A 102 -11.92 1.08 7.77
C GLY A 102 -11.41 1.30 6.34
N ILE A 103 -12.13 2.07 5.52
CA ILE A 103 -11.69 2.42 4.16
C ILE A 103 -10.42 3.28 4.21
N THR A 104 -10.35 4.25 5.12
CA THR A 104 -9.17 5.09 5.31
C THR A 104 -7.96 4.25 5.70
N ASP A 105 -8.10 3.32 6.63
CA ASP A 105 -7.03 2.42 7.05
C ASP A 105 -6.60 1.49 5.91
N CYS A 106 -7.53 1.00 5.11
CA CYS A 106 -7.22 0.19 3.93
C CYS A 106 -6.36 0.99 2.94
N LEU A 107 -6.69 2.25 2.68
CA LEU A 107 -5.92 3.14 1.82
C LEU A 107 -4.53 3.44 2.41
N LYS A 108 -4.42 3.70 3.71
CA LYS A 108 -3.14 3.91 4.41
C LYS A 108 -2.23 2.70 4.27
N TRP A 109 -2.72 1.51 4.61
CA TRP A 109 -1.93 0.29 4.54
C TRP A 109 -1.60 -0.11 3.11
N SER A 110 -2.51 0.11 2.17
CA SER A 110 -2.24 -0.09 0.74
C SER A 110 -1.10 0.80 0.26
N ARG A 111 -1.10 2.07 0.67
CA ARG A 111 -0.05 3.04 0.30
C ARG A 111 1.28 2.74 0.97
N LEU A 112 1.27 2.39 2.25
CA LEU A 112 2.47 2.12 3.02
C LEU A 112 3.15 0.80 2.61
N TYR A 113 2.37 -0.25 2.48
CA TYR A 113 2.89 -1.60 2.25
C TYR A 113 2.75 -2.10 0.81
N GLY A 114 2.13 -1.32 -0.07
CA GLY A 114 1.92 -1.68 -1.47
C GLY A 114 0.71 -2.59 -1.72
N GLY A 115 -0.13 -2.81 -0.71
CA GLY A 115 -1.38 -3.56 -0.83
C GLY A 115 -2.07 -3.75 0.51
N ALA A 116 -3.41 -3.69 0.49
CA ALA A 116 -4.28 -4.01 1.61
C ALA A 116 -5.60 -4.52 1.08
N ILE A 117 -6.34 -5.27 1.88
CA ILE A 117 -7.71 -5.67 1.59
C ILE A 117 -8.62 -5.31 2.76
N ALA A 118 -9.83 -4.89 2.43
CA ALA A 118 -10.91 -4.74 3.40
C ALA A 118 -11.92 -5.87 3.17
N VAL A 119 -12.11 -6.70 4.18
CA VAL A 119 -13.05 -7.83 4.15
C VAL A 119 -14.37 -7.37 4.73
N ILE A 120 -15.45 -7.59 3.99
CA ILE A 120 -16.82 -7.32 4.45
C ILE A 120 -17.21 -8.42 5.43
N GLU A 121 -17.57 -8.03 6.64
CA GLU A 121 -18.04 -8.96 7.67
C GLU A 121 -19.55 -8.99 7.73
N LEU A 122 -20.10 -10.19 7.59
CA LEU A 122 -21.53 -10.45 7.68
C LEU A 122 -21.80 -11.55 8.72
N ASP A 123 -22.68 -11.25 9.65
CA ASP A 123 -23.13 -12.25 10.59
C ASP A 123 -23.90 -13.37 9.88
N GLY A 124 -23.53 -14.61 10.16
CA GLY A 124 -24.13 -15.80 9.54
C GLY A 124 -23.58 -16.17 8.15
N GLN A 125 -22.58 -15.48 7.63
CA GLN A 125 -21.84 -15.90 6.43
C GLN A 125 -20.37 -16.13 6.73
N ASP A 126 -19.84 -17.25 6.20
CA ASP A 126 -18.42 -17.56 6.33
C ASP A 126 -17.62 -16.75 5.29
N THR A 127 -16.63 -16.01 5.77
CA THR A 127 -15.72 -15.21 4.92
C THR A 127 -14.86 -16.07 3.97
N ALA A 128 -14.75 -17.38 4.21
CA ALA A 128 -14.07 -18.32 3.31
C ALA A 128 -14.91 -18.67 2.07
N THR A 129 -16.19 -18.31 2.04
CA THR A 129 -17.08 -18.54 0.90
C THR A 129 -17.38 -17.25 0.14
N PRO A 130 -17.66 -17.33 -1.17
CA PRO A 130 -18.06 -16.15 -1.93
C PRO A 130 -19.29 -15.47 -1.31
N LEU A 131 -19.25 -14.16 -1.23
CA LEU A 131 -20.32 -13.34 -0.68
C LEU A 131 -21.63 -13.57 -1.46
N ARG A 132 -22.67 -13.93 -0.74
CA ARG A 132 -24.03 -14.06 -1.30
C ARG A 132 -24.86 -12.85 -0.91
N VAL A 133 -24.89 -11.86 -1.79
CA VAL A 133 -25.61 -10.59 -1.56
C VAL A 133 -27.11 -10.82 -1.37
N ASP A 134 -27.70 -11.78 -2.12
CA ASP A 134 -29.13 -12.11 -2.05
C ASP A 134 -29.57 -12.70 -0.72
N ALA A 135 -28.62 -13.25 0.06
CA ALA A 135 -28.89 -13.86 1.34
C ALA A 135 -28.63 -12.92 2.54
N VAL A 136 -28.29 -11.65 2.26
CA VAL A 136 -28.01 -10.67 3.33
C VAL A 136 -29.33 -10.14 3.90
N GLY A 137 -29.57 -10.44 5.17
CA GLY A 137 -30.69 -9.90 5.93
C GLY A 137 -30.39 -8.55 6.60
N LYS A 138 -31.43 -7.97 7.18
CA LYS A 138 -31.28 -6.72 7.93
C LYS A 138 -30.37 -6.92 9.14
N SER A 139 -29.48 -5.95 9.39
CA SER A 139 -28.54 -5.91 10.52
C SER A 139 -27.44 -6.99 10.53
N GLN A 140 -27.27 -7.76 9.45
CA GLN A 140 -26.20 -8.75 9.38
C GLN A 140 -24.84 -8.13 9.02
N PHE A 141 -24.83 -6.94 8.45
CA PHE A 141 -23.57 -6.25 8.16
C PHE A 141 -22.95 -5.72 9.46
N THR A 142 -21.80 -6.25 9.84
CA THR A 142 -21.11 -5.96 11.09
C THR A 142 -19.96 -4.97 10.93
N GLY A 143 -19.36 -4.88 9.75
CA GLY A 143 -18.29 -3.92 9.50
C GLY A 143 -17.30 -4.35 8.42
N LEU A 144 -16.13 -3.73 8.47
CA LEU A 144 -14.98 -4.04 7.63
C LEU A 144 -13.80 -4.42 8.50
N THR A 145 -13.12 -5.52 8.17
CA THR A 145 -11.82 -5.86 8.74
C THR A 145 -10.74 -5.65 7.71
N VAL A 146 -9.73 -4.85 8.06
CA VAL A 146 -8.65 -4.48 7.14
C VAL A 146 -7.40 -5.29 7.44
N TYR A 147 -6.83 -5.86 6.40
CA TYR A 147 -5.59 -6.62 6.44
C TYR A 147 -4.56 -5.99 5.50
N ASP A 148 -3.35 -5.81 6.00
CA ASP A 148 -2.22 -5.37 5.18
C ASP A 148 -1.65 -6.54 4.34
N ARG A 149 -0.87 -6.21 3.33
CA ARG A 149 -0.21 -7.18 2.43
C ARG A 149 0.57 -8.27 3.19
N TRP A 150 1.17 -7.95 4.34
CA TRP A 150 2.01 -8.88 5.10
C TRP A 150 1.21 -9.89 5.94
N GLN A 151 -0.07 -9.61 6.12
CA GLN A 151 -1.02 -10.50 6.78
C GLN A 151 -1.71 -11.45 5.81
N LEU A 152 -1.43 -11.30 4.51
CA LEU A 152 -2.06 -12.07 3.44
C LEU A 152 -1.09 -13.02 2.80
N GLN A 153 -1.45 -14.29 2.71
CA GLN A 153 -0.75 -15.30 1.96
C GLN A 153 -1.62 -15.75 0.78
N PRO A 154 -1.16 -15.55 -0.47
CA PRO A 154 -1.88 -16.05 -1.64
C PRO A 154 -1.85 -17.58 -1.64
N SER A 155 -2.93 -18.20 -2.12
CA SER A 155 -2.96 -19.64 -2.36
C SER A 155 -2.06 -20.00 -3.54
N SER A 156 -1.56 -21.24 -3.56
CA SER A 156 -0.82 -21.77 -4.71
C SER A 156 -1.71 -22.08 -5.90
N SER A 157 -3.02 -22.17 -5.69
CA SER A 157 -4.01 -22.42 -6.72
C SER A 157 -4.33 -21.10 -7.44
N LEU A 158 -4.15 -21.09 -8.77
CA LEU A 158 -4.42 -19.93 -9.62
C LEU A 158 -5.71 -20.12 -10.39
N ILE A 159 -6.39 -19.00 -10.66
CA ILE A 159 -7.59 -18.96 -11.52
C ILE A 159 -7.15 -19.29 -12.95
N GLN A 160 -7.74 -20.35 -13.53
CA GLN A 160 -7.31 -20.88 -14.84
C GLN A 160 -7.97 -20.18 -16.03
N SER A 161 -9.11 -19.50 -15.83
CA SER A 161 -9.89 -18.89 -16.91
C SER A 161 -10.57 -17.59 -16.51
N GLY A 162 -11.00 -16.80 -17.49
CA GLY A 162 -11.68 -15.52 -17.28
C GLY A 162 -10.72 -14.34 -17.14
N VAL A 163 -11.30 -13.17 -16.79
CA VAL A 163 -10.59 -11.88 -16.68
C VAL A 163 -9.51 -11.94 -15.60
N ASN A 164 -9.72 -12.73 -14.55
CA ASN A 164 -8.81 -12.87 -13.42
C ASN A 164 -7.82 -14.04 -13.56
N ARG A 165 -7.64 -14.58 -14.77
CA ARG A 165 -6.70 -15.66 -15.03
C ARG A 165 -5.29 -15.31 -14.56
N GLY A 166 -4.68 -16.23 -13.82
CA GLY A 166 -3.32 -16.06 -13.28
C GLY A 166 -3.26 -15.40 -11.91
N LEU A 167 -4.39 -14.91 -11.39
CA LEU A 167 -4.46 -14.44 -10.02
C LEU A 167 -4.68 -15.61 -9.05
N PRO A 168 -4.28 -15.47 -7.77
CA PRO A 168 -4.56 -16.46 -6.73
C PRO A 168 -6.07 -16.68 -6.58
N ALA A 169 -6.49 -17.93 -6.47
CA ALA A 169 -7.91 -18.27 -6.30
C ALA A 169 -8.45 -17.86 -4.92
N SER A 170 -7.57 -17.80 -3.91
CA SER A 170 -7.93 -17.36 -2.56
C SER A 170 -6.71 -16.78 -1.83
N TYR A 171 -6.97 -16.08 -0.75
CA TYR A 171 -5.94 -15.57 0.17
C TYR A 171 -6.23 -16.11 1.56
N ARG A 172 -5.17 -16.46 2.28
CA ARG A 172 -5.24 -16.83 3.68
C ARG A 172 -4.75 -15.66 4.52
N VAL A 173 -5.51 -15.31 5.55
CA VAL A 173 -5.08 -14.35 6.56
C VAL A 173 -4.17 -15.06 7.56
N ILE A 174 -2.94 -14.55 7.73
CA ILE A 174 -2.01 -15.01 8.75
C ILE A 174 -2.22 -14.12 9.97
N SER A 175 -3.00 -14.60 10.93
CA SER A 175 -3.08 -13.97 12.25
C SER A 175 -1.75 -14.21 12.97
N ARG A 176 -0.95 -13.17 13.15
CA ARG A 176 0.13 -13.23 14.15
C ARG A 176 -0.54 -13.16 15.51
N GLY A 177 -0.53 -14.23 16.25
CA GLY A 177 -0.95 -14.24 17.65
C GLY A 177 -0.23 -13.08 18.37
N ARG A 178 -0.99 -12.33 19.13
CA ARG A 178 -0.50 -11.32 20.08
C ARG A 178 0.29 -11.99 21.19
#